data_8f54cb577d69d324df485508ba7d06e5
#
_entry.id   8f54cb577d69d324df485508ba7d06e5
#
_cell.length_a   1.000
_cell.length_b   1.000
_cell.length_c   1.000
_cell.angle_alpha   90.00
_cell.angle_beta   90.00
_cell.angle_gamma   90.00
#
_symmetry.space_group_name_H-M   'P 1'
#
loop_
_entity.id
_entity.type
_entity.pdbx_description
1 polymer ?
#
loop_
_entity_poly.entity_id
_entity_poly.type
_entity_poly.pdbx_seq_one_letter_code
_entity_poly.pdbx_strand_id
1 'polypeptide(L)'
;MKRIQTKITFTYLVLAVVIIAAVGSISSLEIESLFRERLVHELEQDADAVHFLLSKDSSKEERMRSESVRNMATLWGVRVTLITEEGKVLADSDVPFDELSSVENHLSRPEVHEAESKKIGVNLRHSATVGRDFLYVAKRFDSTSTATWLSGVRFIRVSAHIEEIKKNVSDIRWNIFWAGLVTLVLVAGASTIVSRRISRPMVAIAESVEKIRRGDLDKHIDVATGDEIGRVAQAVNELVDKLKADIVELQKLQRVRSEFLGNVSHELRTPIFTLQGYLETLLNGAIDDPSVNRSFIEKASAHAARLNSLLNDLIDISRIESGEMKMSFRYFRVNDFLESVVNDFQQAAHQQHVTLKISLGTDGDVEVFGDKERLREVMSNLIDNAIKYNRERGEVNVSSKRLDGKVRIIVSDSGVGIGDEHLSRIFERFYRVNKDRSREVGGTGLGLAIVKHIVDAHGSKVDVQSAVGKGTSFGFILKS
;
A
#
# COMPACT_ATOMS: atom_id res chain seq x y z
N MET A 1 -6.69 14.49 12.90
CA MET A 1 -5.35 14.87 12.41
C MET A 1 -4.38 15.30 13.52
N LYS A 2 -4.71 16.26 14.38
CA LYS A 2 -3.81 16.74 15.46
C LYS A 2 -3.31 15.64 16.42
N ARG A 3 -4.05 14.55 16.63
CA ARG A 3 -3.73 13.52 17.63
C ARG A 3 -2.48 12.67 17.37
N ILE A 4 -2.19 12.24 16.16
CA ILE A 4 -1.01 11.39 15.88
C ILE A 4 0.26 12.23 15.88
N GLN A 5 0.24 13.37 15.21
CA GLN A 5 1.32 14.33 15.18
C GLN A 5 1.71 14.78 16.60
N THR A 6 0.71 15.20 17.41
CA THR A 6 0.93 15.63 18.79
C THR A 6 1.45 14.50 19.67
N LYS A 7 0.96 13.27 19.50
CA LYS A 7 1.47 12.12 20.26
C LYS A 7 2.93 11.82 19.95
N ILE A 8 3.31 11.75 18.68
CA ILE A 8 4.69 11.46 18.27
C ILE A 8 5.62 12.57 18.81
N THR A 9 5.31 13.84 18.55
CA THR A 9 6.13 14.96 19.05
C THR A 9 6.23 14.95 20.57
N PHE A 10 5.13 14.73 21.27
CA PHE A 10 5.11 14.66 22.73
C PHE A 10 5.95 13.50 23.28
N THR A 11 5.86 12.31 22.68
CA THR A 11 6.65 11.14 23.10
C THR A 11 8.16 11.38 22.94
N TYR A 12 8.60 11.93 21.81
CA TYR A 12 10.02 12.24 21.60
C TYR A 12 10.50 13.35 22.54
N LEU A 13 9.67 14.35 22.81
CA LEU A 13 10.02 15.44 23.70
C LEU A 13 10.12 14.98 25.15
N VAL A 14 9.20 14.14 25.61
CA VAL A 14 9.27 13.51 26.95
C VAL A 14 10.50 12.62 27.07
N LEU A 15 10.78 11.80 26.07
CA LEU A 15 11.96 10.93 26.08
C LEU A 15 13.27 11.75 26.14
N ALA A 16 13.37 12.81 25.35
CA ALA A 16 14.51 13.71 25.37
C ALA A 16 14.71 14.38 26.75
N VAL A 17 13.63 14.87 27.35
CA VAL A 17 13.69 15.47 28.71
C VAL A 17 14.17 14.45 29.75
N VAL A 18 13.64 13.22 29.72
CA VAL A 18 14.04 12.15 30.63
C VAL A 18 15.54 11.82 30.48
N ILE A 19 16.01 11.68 29.23
CA ILE A 19 17.43 11.36 28.96
C ILE A 19 18.31 12.52 29.44
N ILE A 20 17.99 13.77 29.13
CA ILE A 20 18.76 14.95 29.54
C ILE A 20 18.81 15.07 31.06
N ALA A 21 17.68 14.86 31.72
CA ALA A 21 17.62 14.90 33.19
C ALA A 21 18.44 13.78 33.83
N ALA A 22 18.36 12.56 33.31
CA ALA A 22 19.14 11.43 33.81
C ALA A 22 20.65 11.65 33.61
N VAL A 23 21.08 12.01 32.41
CA VAL A 23 22.49 12.28 32.10
C VAL A 23 23.01 13.45 32.93
N GLY A 24 22.24 14.54 33.02
CA GLY A 24 22.61 15.72 33.82
C GLY A 24 22.76 15.39 35.31
N SER A 25 21.89 14.58 35.87
CA SER A 25 21.95 14.17 37.30
C SER A 25 23.15 13.27 37.57
N ILE A 26 23.39 12.24 36.74
CA ILE A 26 24.51 11.32 36.89
C ILE A 26 25.84 12.09 36.72
N SER A 27 25.98 12.89 35.67
CA SER A 27 27.19 13.68 35.43
C SER A 27 27.47 14.66 36.58
N SER A 28 26.42 15.29 37.13
CA SER A 28 26.61 16.24 38.26
C SER A 28 27.13 15.57 39.51
N LEU A 29 26.66 14.36 39.83
CA LEU A 29 27.11 13.59 41.01
C LEU A 29 28.55 13.10 40.82
N GLU A 30 28.86 12.59 39.64
CA GLU A 30 30.17 12.02 39.32
C GLU A 30 31.25 13.10 39.26
N ILE A 31 30.96 14.27 38.69
CA ILE A 31 31.87 15.40 38.64
C ILE A 31 32.21 15.92 40.05
N GLU A 32 31.21 16.06 40.91
CA GLU A 32 31.44 16.51 42.27
C GLU A 32 32.33 15.53 43.07
N SER A 33 32.14 14.22 42.92
CA SER A 33 32.98 13.21 43.58
C SER A 33 34.42 13.22 43.08
N LEU A 34 34.59 13.32 41.72
CA LEU A 34 35.92 13.37 41.14
C LEU A 34 36.73 14.62 41.56
N PHE A 35 36.09 15.81 41.60
CA PHE A 35 36.76 17.01 42.07
C PHE A 35 37.16 16.92 43.53
N ARG A 36 36.29 16.32 44.40
CA ARG A 36 36.58 16.10 45.81
C ARG A 36 37.75 15.15 46.01
N GLU A 37 37.73 13.98 45.31
CA GLU A 37 38.82 13.00 45.42
C GLU A 37 40.17 13.62 44.96
N ARG A 38 40.17 14.37 43.88
CA ARG A 38 41.37 15.05 43.37
C ARG A 38 41.90 16.04 44.37
N LEU A 39 41.02 16.90 44.95
CA LEU A 39 41.46 17.84 45.94
C LEU A 39 42.00 17.16 47.23
N VAL A 40 41.40 16.07 47.68
CA VAL A 40 41.92 15.27 48.81
C VAL A 40 43.34 14.79 48.51
N HIS A 41 43.56 14.26 47.29
CA HIS A 41 44.89 13.78 46.89
C HIS A 41 45.93 14.90 46.77
N GLU A 42 45.57 16.08 46.28
CA GLU A 42 46.40 17.27 46.19
C GLU A 42 46.79 17.73 47.64
N LEU A 43 45.84 17.83 48.55
CA LEU A 43 46.09 18.24 49.93
C LEU A 43 46.91 17.20 50.69
N GLU A 44 46.78 15.92 50.39
CA GLU A 44 47.64 14.84 50.95
C GLU A 44 49.11 15.02 50.47
N GLN A 45 49.32 15.28 49.19
CA GLN A 45 50.65 15.57 48.64
C GLN A 45 51.26 16.85 49.26
N ASP A 46 50.45 17.87 49.44
CA ASP A 46 50.92 19.09 50.14
C ASP A 46 51.33 18.78 51.57
N ALA A 47 50.58 17.94 52.30
CA ALA A 47 51.01 17.52 53.69
C ALA A 47 52.36 16.78 53.67
N ASP A 48 52.62 15.91 52.68
CA ASP A 48 53.89 15.23 52.49
C ASP A 48 55.02 16.25 52.15
N ALA A 49 54.71 17.21 51.26
CA ALA A 49 55.67 18.25 50.92
C ALA A 49 56.04 19.15 52.10
N VAL A 50 55.05 19.54 52.91
CA VAL A 50 55.31 20.29 54.16
C VAL A 50 56.24 19.50 55.11
N HIS A 51 55.93 18.19 55.31
CA HIS A 51 56.72 17.34 56.12
C HIS A 51 58.18 17.23 55.61
N PHE A 52 58.34 17.01 54.28
CA PHE A 52 59.66 16.91 53.65
C PHE A 52 60.47 18.22 53.77
N LEU A 53 59.86 19.37 53.50
CA LEU A 53 60.57 20.65 53.59
C LEU A 53 61.00 21.01 55.01
N LEU A 54 60.07 20.76 55.98
CA LEU A 54 60.37 20.98 57.37
C LEU A 54 61.43 20.00 57.90
N SER A 55 61.53 18.79 57.35
CA SER A 55 62.55 17.82 57.77
C SER A 55 63.98 18.23 57.39
N LYS A 56 64.14 19.08 56.40
CA LYS A 56 65.46 19.54 55.90
C LYS A 56 65.93 20.80 56.56
N ASP A 57 65.11 21.53 57.28
CA ASP A 57 65.45 22.80 57.86
C ASP A 57 66.00 22.60 59.29
N SER A 58 67.14 23.25 59.62
CA SER A 58 67.93 22.99 60.83
C SER A 58 67.77 24.09 61.90
N SER A 59 66.94 25.13 61.70
CA SER A 59 66.78 26.22 62.62
C SER A 59 65.96 25.82 63.87
N LYS A 60 66.27 26.39 65.04
CA LYS A 60 65.65 26.01 66.33
C LYS A 60 64.59 26.97 66.85
N GLU A 61 64.28 28.07 66.14
CA GLU A 61 63.33 29.09 66.58
C GLU A 61 61.88 28.75 66.15
N GLU A 62 60.99 28.63 67.16
CA GLU A 62 59.53 28.34 66.92
C GLU A 62 58.85 29.41 66.06
N ARG A 63 59.28 30.64 66.12
CA ARG A 63 58.76 31.75 65.33
C ARG A 63 59.09 31.58 63.83
N MET A 64 60.33 31.14 63.50
CA MET A 64 60.72 30.86 62.12
C MET A 64 59.95 29.64 61.56
N ARG A 65 59.61 28.65 62.33
CA ARG A 65 58.75 27.52 61.92
C ARG A 65 57.35 28.02 61.51
N SER A 66 56.77 28.93 62.31
CA SER A 66 55.44 29.49 62.01
C SER A 66 55.52 30.33 60.73
N GLU A 67 56.59 31.05 60.48
CA GLU A 67 56.78 31.88 59.27
C GLU A 67 57.00 31.02 58.02
N SER A 68 57.76 29.92 58.13
CA SER A 68 57.99 28.96 57.04
C SER A 68 56.69 28.27 56.64
N VAL A 69 55.85 27.86 57.62
CA VAL A 69 54.53 27.26 57.36
C VAL A 69 53.62 28.29 56.67
N ARG A 70 53.64 29.55 57.06
CA ARG A 70 52.87 30.63 56.43
C ARG A 70 53.31 30.87 54.99
N ASN A 71 54.62 30.91 54.74
CA ASN A 71 55.18 31.11 53.42
C ASN A 71 54.79 29.95 52.45
N MET A 72 54.90 28.69 52.87
CA MET A 72 54.45 27.53 52.13
C MET A 72 52.94 27.57 51.86
N ALA A 73 52.16 27.86 52.84
CA ALA A 73 50.70 27.96 52.72
C ALA A 73 50.29 29.03 51.71
N THR A 74 50.98 30.21 51.73
CA THR A 74 50.71 31.28 50.80
C THR A 74 51.05 30.91 49.33
N LEU A 75 52.20 30.23 49.15
CA LEU A 75 52.64 29.76 47.82
C LEU A 75 51.67 28.72 47.20
N TRP A 76 51.10 27.86 47.99
CA TRP A 76 50.22 26.80 47.52
C TRP A 76 48.74 27.16 47.62
N GLY A 77 48.40 28.27 48.22
CA GLY A 77 47.00 28.72 48.36
C GLY A 77 46.20 27.87 49.33
N VAL A 78 46.87 27.18 50.26
CA VAL A 78 46.28 26.29 51.24
C VAL A 78 46.51 26.80 52.66
N ARG A 79 45.72 26.33 53.63
CA ARG A 79 46.00 26.53 55.05
C ARG A 79 46.72 25.34 55.62
N VAL A 80 47.81 25.54 56.29
CA VAL A 80 48.65 24.48 56.91
C VAL A 80 48.65 24.65 58.44
N THR A 81 48.41 23.56 59.16
CA THR A 81 48.45 23.52 60.65
C THR A 81 49.28 22.35 61.12
N LEU A 82 50.24 22.59 61.98
CA LEU A 82 51.04 21.58 62.64
C LEU A 82 50.48 21.24 64.03
N ILE A 83 50.28 19.96 64.34
CA ILE A 83 49.56 19.55 65.56
C ILE A 83 50.36 18.47 66.25
N THR A 84 50.45 18.56 67.57
CA THR A 84 51.15 17.54 68.43
C THR A 84 50.26 16.29 68.64
N GLU A 85 50.86 15.29 69.30
CA GLU A 85 50.11 14.11 69.72
C GLU A 85 48.99 14.41 70.69
N GLU A 86 49.14 15.40 71.54
CA GLU A 86 48.13 15.87 72.52
C GLU A 86 47.11 16.84 71.84
N GLY A 87 47.25 17.10 70.58
CA GLY A 87 46.36 18.02 69.84
C GLY A 87 46.64 19.53 69.94
N LYS A 88 47.78 19.88 70.51
CA LYS A 88 48.21 21.30 70.59
C LYS A 88 48.67 21.77 69.21
N VAL A 89 48.30 22.98 68.82
CA VAL A 89 48.74 23.60 67.55
C VAL A 89 50.13 24.23 67.77
N LEU A 90 51.14 23.79 67.02
CA LEU A 90 52.49 24.30 67.04
C LEU A 90 52.74 25.42 66.02
N ALA A 91 52.06 25.40 64.92
CA ALA A 91 52.04 26.46 63.89
C ALA A 91 50.77 26.38 63.08
N ASP A 92 50.27 27.53 62.66
CA ASP A 92 49.11 27.62 61.73
C ASP A 92 49.36 28.81 60.77
N SER A 93 49.10 28.63 59.47
CA SER A 93 49.38 29.65 58.48
C SER A 93 48.50 30.92 58.64
N ASP A 94 47.30 30.72 59.18
CA ASP A 94 46.27 31.78 59.28
C ASP A 94 46.26 32.42 60.68
N VAL A 95 46.99 31.83 61.66
CA VAL A 95 47.03 32.33 63.01
C VAL A 95 48.44 32.87 63.31
N PRO A 96 48.57 34.15 63.81
CA PRO A 96 49.87 34.70 64.23
C PRO A 96 50.48 33.85 65.34
N PHE A 97 51.85 33.81 65.38
CA PHE A 97 52.59 33.01 66.36
C PHE A 97 52.21 33.37 67.79
N ASP A 98 52.02 34.63 68.05
CA ASP A 98 51.69 35.17 69.41
C ASP A 98 50.30 34.75 69.90
N GLU A 99 49.38 34.33 68.95
CA GLU A 99 47.99 33.92 69.22
C GLU A 99 47.83 32.40 69.27
N LEU A 100 48.85 31.62 68.94
CA LEU A 100 48.77 30.15 68.92
C LEU A 100 48.39 29.51 70.23
N SER A 101 48.75 30.16 71.37
CA SER A 101 48.41 29.70 72.71
C SER A 101 46.93 29.74 73.03
N SER A 102 46.20 30.58 72.30
CA SER A 102 44.72 30.77 72.48
C SER A 102 43.91 29.82 71.60
N VAL A 103 44.55 29.05 70.67
CA VAL A 103 43.89 28.15 69.78
C VAL A 103 43.43 26.90 70.53
N GLU A 104 42.16 26.52 70.29
CA GLU A 104 41.59 25.31 70.87
C GLU A 104 42.38 24.06 70.52
N ASN A 105 42.31 23.03 71.39
CA ASN A 105 42.93 21.74 71.13
C ASN A 105 42.27 21.09 69.90
N HIS A 106 43.06 20.62 68.94
CA HIS A 106 42.60 20.06 67.68
C HIS A 106 42.47 18.54 67.68
N LEU A 107 42.75 17.82 68.77
CA LEU A 107 42.65 16.35 68.85
C LEU A 107 41.20 15.84 68.61
N SER A 108 40.21 16.61 69.05
CA SER A 108 38.78 16.27 68.84
C SER A 108 38.25 16.59 67.47
N ARG A 109 39.05 17.18 66.57
CA ARG A 109 38.65 17.49 65.23
C ARG A 109 38.49 16.20 64.42
N PRO A 110 37.36 15.99 63.71
CA PRO A 110 37.08 14.71 63.02
C PRO A 110 38.20 14.25 62.05
N GLU A 111 38.79 15.19 61.32
CA GLU A 111 39.93 14.90 60.38
C GLU A 111 41.18 14.44 61.14
N VAL A 112 41.46 14.96 62.32
CA VAL A 112 42.60 14.60 63.13
C VAL A 112 42.35 13.26 63.84
N HIS A 113 41.17 13.09 64.39
CA HIS A 113 40.77 11.82 65.01
C HIS A 113 40.76 10.63 64.02
N GLU A 114 40.30 10.86 62.79
CA GLU A 114 40.35 9.85 61.68
C GLU A 114 41.81 9.56 61.32
N ALA A 115 42.67 10.59 61.20
CA ALA A 115 44.08 10.42 60.89
C ALA A 115 44.85 9.61 61.90
N GLU A 116 44.43 9.62 63.16
CA GLU A 116 45.05 8.82 64.23
C GLU A 116 44.87 7.32 63.98
N SER A 117 43.73 6.88 63.48
CA SER A 117 43.40 5.48 63.18
C SER A 117 43.84 5.04 61.81
N LYS A 118 43.57 5.85 60.76
CA LYS A 118 43.72 5.48 59.32
C LYS A 118 44.97 6.12 58.66
N LYS A 119 45.80 6.83 59.38
CA LYS A 119 46.94 7.68 58.87
C LYS A 119 46.48 8.96 58.15
N ILE A 120 45.35 8.95 57.48
CA ILE A 120 44.77 10.09 56.77
C ILE A 120 43.34 10.22 57.25
N GLY A 121 42.94 11.45 57.59
CA GLY A 121 41.56 11.79 57.89
C GLY A 121 41.11 12.95 57.03
N VAL A 122 39.87 12.88 56.57
CA VAL A 122 39.29 13.86 55.62
C VAL A 122 37.95 14.38 56.18
N ASN A 123 37.82 15.66 56.30
CA ASN A 123 36.52 16.24 56.73
C ASN A 123 36.20 17.51 55.98
N LEU A 124 34.93 17.67 55.65
CA LEU A 124 34.37 18.87 55.04
C LEU A 124 33.57 19.60 56.10
N ARG A 125 33.97 20.79 56.50
CA ARG A 125 33.22 21.57 57.46
C ARG A 125 33.38 23.08 57.32
N HIS A 126 32.43 23.79 57.86
CA HIS A 126 32.47 25.24 58.00
C HIS A 126 33.51 25.64 59.03
N SER A 127 34.40 26.55 58.65
CA SER A 127 35.38 27.14 59.58
C SER A 127 34.73 28.32 60.32
N ALA A 128 34.53 28.15 61.64
CA ALA A 128 34.03 29.24 62.47
C ALA A 128 35.00 30.43 62.53
N THR A 129 36.28 30.23 62.28
CA THR A 129 37.33 31.26 62.34
C THR A 129 37.37 32.12 61.05
N VAL A 130 37.06 31.53 59.90
CA VAL A 130 37.21 32.18 58.59
C VAL A 130 35.83 32.42 57.91
N GLY A 131 34.74 31.80 58.40
CA GLY A 131 33.38 31.96 57.89
C GLY A 131 33.15 31.30 56.52
N ARG A 132 33.96 30.30 56.13
CA ARG A 132 33.93 29.59 54.87
C ARG A 132 34.02 28.11 55.02
N ASP A 133 33.56 27.37 53.98
CA ASP A 133 33.68 25.90 53.94
C ASP A 133 35.06 25.48 53.43
N PHE A 134 35.70 24.61 54.24
CA PHE A 134 36.99 24.03 53.94
C PHE A 134 36.91 22.51 53.84
N LEU A 135 37.70 21.96 52.95
CA LEU A 135 38.05 20.55 52.95
C LEU A 135 39.36 20.45 53.75
N TYR A 136 39.33 19.71 54.84
CA TYR A 136 40.45 19.45 55.71
C TYR A 136 40.97 18.04 55.44
N VAL A 137 42.31 17.94 55.23
CA VAL A 137 43.03 16.64 55.19
C VAL A 137 44.09 16.68 56.26
N ALA A 138 43.98 15.77 57.23
CA ALA A 138 44.98 15.56 58.24
C ALA A 138 45.76 14.25 57.96
N LYS A 139 47.07 14.33 57.98
CA LYS A 139 47.97 13.16 57.79
C LYS A 139 48.84 12.96 59.04
N ARG A 140 48.85 11.74 59.52
CA ARG A 140 49.69 11.35 60.64
C ARG A 140 51.09 10.98 60.17
N PHE A 141 52.11 11.51 60.82
CA PHE A 141 53.50 11.16 60.58
C PHE A 141 54.06 10.47 61.82
N ASP A 142 54.84 9.38 61.62
CA ASP A 142 55.47 8.66 62.69
C ASP A 142 56.73 9.45 63.17
N SER A 143 56.85 9.67 64.43
CA SER A 143 57.87 10.56 65.10
C SER A 143 59.27 10.02 65.09
N THR A 144 59.78 9.64 63.92
CA THR A 144 61.16 9.13 63.74
C THR A 144 62.15 10.18 63.28
N SER A 145 61.69 11.41 63.02
CA SER A 145 62.55 12.46 62.48
C SER A 145 63.30 13.15 63.67
N THR A 146 64.59 13.11 63.57
CA THR A 146 65.50 13.87 64.49
C THR A 146 65.59 15.34 64.12
N ALA A 147 64.82 15.80 63.10
CA ALA A 147 64.78 17.20 62.67
C ALA A 147 64.12 18.06 63.74
N THR A 148 64.79 19.12 64.13
CA THR A 148 64.42 20.02 65.25
C THR A 148 63.02 20.67 65.01
N TRP A 149 62.59 20.90 63.78
CA TRP A 149 61.31 21.53 63.47
C TRP A 149 60.12 20.60 63.48
N LEU A 150 60.32 19.33 63.28
CA LEU A 150 59.30 18.30 63.38
C LEU A 150 59.20 17.67 64.78
N SER A 151 60.06 18.09 65.76
CA SER A 151 59.97 17.62 67.10
C SER A 151 58.61 17.96 67.71
N GLY A 152 57.86 16.91 68.11
CA GLY A 152 56.52 17.05 68.64
C GLY A 152 55.37 17.17 67.61
N VAL A 153 55.68 17.24 66.32
CA VAL A 153 54.61 17.24 65.27
C VAL A 153 54.17 15.82 65.04
N ARG A 154 52.90 15.55 65.27
CA ARG A 154 52.26 14.25 65.02
C ARG A 154 51.36 14.28 63.78
N PHE A 155 50.65 15.36 63.57
CA PHE A 155 49.76 15.58 62.46
C PHE A 155 50.09 16.84 61.72
N ILE A 156 50.03 16.76 60.39
CA ILE A 156 50.04 17.90 59.50
C ILE A 156 48.68 17.97 58.89
N ARG A 157 47.94 19.04 59.14
CA ARG A 157 46.64 19.28 58.56
C ARG A 157 46.76 20.36 57.47
N VAL A 158 46.30 20.00 56.26
CA VAL A 158 46.22 20.95 55.14
C VAL A 158 44.77 21.15 54.77
N SER A 159 44.36 22.33 54.42
CA SER A 159 42.99 22.59 54.04
C SER A 159 42.88 23.66 52.93
N ALA A 160 41.93 23.45 52.05
CA ALA A 160 41.63 24.34 50.96
C ALA A 160 40.16 24.76 50.95
N HIS A 161 39.91 25.93 50.34
CA HIS A 161 38.56 26.42 50.11
C HIS A 161 37.82 25.60 49.06
N ILE A 162 36.59 25.21 49.31
CA ILE A 162 35.78 24.48 48.30
C ILE A 162 34.93 25.41 47.43
N GLU A 163 34.98 26.74 47.64
CA GLU A 163 34.18 27.65 46.84
C GLU A 163 34.51 27.60 45.35
N GLU A 164 35.78 27.44 45.01
CA GLU A 164 36.24 27.33 43.61
C GLU A 164 35.69 26.05 42.95
N ILE A 165 35.69 24.93 43.70
CA ILE A 165 35.08 23.70 43.24
C ILE A 165 33.58 23.85 43.03
N LYS A 166 32.88 24.45 44.03
CA LYS A 166 31.43 24.74 43.91
C LYS A 166 31.10 25.58 42.70
N LYS A 167 31.95 26.59 42.39
CA LYS A 167 31.80 27.45 41.23
C LYS A 167 32.01 26.64 39.91
N ASN A 168 33.09 25.89 39.82
CA ASN A 168 33.40 25.08 38.63
C ASN A 168 32.29 24.04 38.36
N VAL A 169 31.80 23.39 39.41
CA VAL A 169 30.66 22.46 39.31
C VAL A 169 29.38 23.16 38.85
N SER A 170 29.13 24.36 39.37
CA SER A 170 28.00 25.20 38.95
C SER A 170 28.08 25.61 37.49
N ASP A 171 29.27 26.00 37.00
CA ASP A 171 29.47 26.41 35.61
C ASP A 171 29.26 25.19 34.65
N ILE A 172 29.72 24.00 35.06
CA ILE A 172 29.47 22.75 34.29
C ILE A 172 27.97 22.45 34.29
N ARG A 173 27.24 22.57 35.42
CA ARG A 173 25.79 22.39 35.47
C ARG A 173 25.06 23.33 34.49
N TRP A 174 25.44 24.60 34.45
CA TRP A 174 24.90 25.58 33.51
C TRP A 174 25.19 25.23 32.06
N ASN A 175 26.39 24.74 31.73
CA ASN A 175 26.73 24.30 30.40
C ASN A 175 25.89 23.05 29.96
N ILE A 176 25.69 22.11 30.88
CA ILE A 176 24.83 20.94 30.66
C ILE A 176 23.37 21.38 30.43
N PHE A 177 22.88 22.33 31.24
CA PHE A 177 21.54 22.87 31.07
C PHE A 177 21.33 23.53 29.70
N TRP A 178 22.24 24.37 29.25
CA TRP A 178 22.16 25.03 27.95
C TRP A 178 22.29 24.02 26.80
N ALA A 179 23.21 23.09 26.88
CA ALA A 179 23.35 22.00 25.88
C ALA A 179 22.05 21.17 25.81
N GLY A 180 21.45 20.86 26.94
CA GLY A 180 20.17 20.19 27.03
C GLY A 180 19.04 20.97 26.37
N LEU A 181 18.96 22.27 26.62
CA LEU A 181 17.95 23.18 26.03
C LEU A 181 18.09 23.23 24.48
N VAL A 182 19.31 23.37 23.98
CA VAL A 182 19.59 23.36 22.53
C VAL A 182 19.18 22.04 21.92
N THR A 183 19.53 20.90 22.55
CA THR A 183 19.13 19.57 22.09
C THR A 183 17.61 19.44 22.01
N LEU A 184 16.89 19.94 23.01
CA LEU A 184 15.43 19.90 23.07
C LEU A 184 14.77 20.70 21.93
N VAL A 185 15.34 21.87 21.60
CA VAL A 185 14.89 22.68 20.44
C VAL A 185 15.15 21.94 19.12
N LEU A 186 16.32 21.31 18.98
CA LEU A 186 16.66 20.52 17.78
C LEU A 186 15.73 19.31 17.61
N VAL A 187 15.45 18.58 18.68
CA VAL A 187 14.51 17.45 18.68
C VAL A 187 13.08 17.91 18.32
N ALA A 188 12.62 19.02 18.87
CA ALA A 188 11.32 19.61 18.53
C ALA A 188 11.25 20.01 17.06
N GLY A 189 12.31 20.63 16.53
CA GLY A 189 12.43 20.97 15.10
C GLY A 189 12.42 19.74 14.20
N ALA A 190 13.26 18.75 14.48
CA ALA A 190 13.31 17.49 13.74
C ALA A 190 11.96 16.75 13.77
N SER A 191 11.33 16.67 14.94
CA SER A 191 10.01 16.06 15.09
C SER A 191 8.94 16.74 14.23
N THR A 192 8.96 18.06 14.11
CA THR A 192 8.01 18.80 13.26
C THR A 192 8.26 18.52 11.77
N ILE A 193 9.51 18.40 11.34
CA ILE A 193 9.89 18.07 9.96
C ILE A 193 9.42 16.65 9.61
N VAL A 194 9.75 15.65 10.44
CA VAL A 194 9.32 14.26 10.26
C VAL A 194 7.79 14.16 10.22
N SER A 195 7.10 14.87 11.13
CA SER A 195 5.65 14.88 11.15
C SER A 195 5.04 15.47 9.88
N ARG A 196 5.62 16.52 9.32
CA ARG A 196 5.15 17.12 8.06
C ARG A 196 5.44 16.24 6.84
N ARG A 197 6.60 15.59 6.80
CA ARG A 197 7.01 14.76 5.64
C ARG A 197 6.41 13.36 5.62
N ILE A 198 6.14 12.77 6.77
CA ILE A 198 5.65 11.39 6.87
C ILE A 198 4.18 11.34 7.30
N SER A 199 3.84 11.93 8.46
CA SER A 199 2.51 11.75 9.05
C SER A 199 1.39 12.42 8.25
N ARG A 200 1.61 13.62 7.71
CA ARG A 200 0.56 14.33 6.94
C ARG A 200 0.19 13.62 5.64
N PRO A 201 1.15 13.22 4.76
CA PRO A 201 0.83 12.47 3.56
C PRO A 201 0.12 11.16 3.86
N MET A 202 0.58 10.40 4.85
CA MET A 202 -0.07 9.14 5.25
C MET A 202 -1.52 9.32 5.68
N VAL A 203 -1.82 10.39 6.44
CA VAL A 203 -3.21 10.71 6.83
C VAL A 203 -4.03 11.11 5.62
N ALA A 204 -3.47 11.89 4.68
CA ALA A 204 -4.16 12.27 3.45
C ALA A 204 -4.51 11.05 2.59
N ILE A 205 -3.59 10.09 2.46
CA ILE A 205 -3.85 8.81 1.79
C ILE A 205 -4.99 8.06 2.50
N ALA A 206 -4.93 7.91 3.82
CA ALA A 206 -5.96 7.20 4.58
C ALA A 206 -7.35 7.86 4.46
N GLU A 207 -7.44 9.18 4.48
CA GLU A 207 -8.70 9.92 4.28
C GLU A 207 -9.24 9.75 2.85
N SER A 208 -8.36 9.73 1.86
CA SER A 208 -8.74 9.51 0.45
C SER A 208 -9.24 8.08 0.23
N VAL A 209 -8.54 7.09 0.76
CA VAL A 209 -8.98 5.69 0.72
C VAL A 209 -10.35 5.51 1.39
N GLU A 210 -10.60 6.20 2.51
CA GLU A 210 -11.92 6.13 3.16
C GLU A 210 -13.04 6.76 2.30
N LYS A 211 -12.74 7.81 1.53
CA LYS A 211 -13.69 8.38 0.57
C LYS A 211 -13.96 7.43 -0.59
N ILE A 212 -12.90 6.82 -1.14
CA ILE A 212 -13.00 5.78 -2.17
C ILE A 212 -13.88 4.62 -1.69
N ARG A 213 -13.68 4.15 -0.46
CA ARG A 213 -14.51 3.11 0.17
C ARG A 213 -16.00 3.47 0.24
N ARG A 214 -16.31 4.77 0.38
CA ARG A 214 -17.71 5.28 0.39
C ARG A 214 -18.27 5.50 -1.02
N GLY A 215 -17.51 5.17 -2.08
CA GLY A 215 -17.96 5.26 -3.46
C GLY A 215 -17.52 6.53 -4.22
N ASP A 216 -16.75 7.44 -3.59
CA ASP A 216 -16.18 8.60 -4.28
C ASP A 216 -14.89 8.18 -5.02
N LEU A 217 -15.07 7.60 -6.20
CA LEU A 217 -13.97 7.13 -7.04
C LEU A 217 -13.33 8.23 -7.89
N ASP A 218 -13.86 9.45 -7.89
CA ASP A 218 -13.38 10.54 -8.79
C ASP A 218 -12.19 11.30 -8.24
N LYS A 219 -11.86 11.11 -6.96
CA LYS A 219 -10.73 11.77 -6.33
C LYS A 219 -9.46 10.95 -6.42
N HIS A 220 -8.46 11.53 -7.05
CA HIS A 220 -7.08 11.04 -6.98
C HIS A 220 -6.42 11.51 -5.69
N ILE A 221 -5.50 10.69 -5.19
CA ILE A 221 -4.63 11.03 -4.07
C ILE A 221 -3.54 11.95 -4.60
N ASP A 222 -3.60 13.22 -4.25
CA ASP A 222 -2.60 14.21 -4.61
C ASP A 222 -1.49 14.25 -3.55
N VAL A 223 -0.58 13.28 -3.61
CA VAL A 223 0.62 13.20 -2.77
C VAL A 223 1.83 13.13 -3.69
N ALA A 224 2.38 14.29 -4.00
CA ALA A 224 3.58 14.43 -4.83
C ALA A 224 4.85 14.33 -3.96
N THR A 225 5.14 13.16 -3.38
CA THR A 225 6.42 12.85 -2.73
C THR A 225 7.18 11.86 -3.60
N GLY A 226 8.51 12.10 -3.78
CA GLY A 226 9.36 11.20 -4.58
C GLY A 226 9.86 9.97 -3.82
N ASP A 227 9.24 9.63 -2.69
CA ASP A 227 9.61 8.55 -1.77
C ASP A 227 8.60 7.38 -1.84
N GLU A 228 8.73 6.44 -0.90
CA GLU A 228 7.85 5.27 -0.78
C GLU A 228 6.39 5.66 -0.57
N ILE A 229 6.13 6.81 0.05
CA ILE A 229 4.76 7.31 0.31
C ILE A 229 4.11 7.75 -1.01
N GLY A 230 4.86 8.43 -1.88
CA GLY A 230 4.41 8.79 -3.22
C GLY A 230 4.11 7.57 -4.09
N ARG A 231 4.95 6.53 -3.99
CA ARG A 231 4.70 5.25 -4.68
C ARG A 231 3.42 4.57 -4.21
N VAL A 232 3.14 4.58 -2.91
CA VAL A 232 1.87 4.04 -2.37
C VAL A 232 0.68 4.85 -2.88
N ALA A 233 0.76 6.18 -2.89
CA ALA A 233 -0.30 7.04 -3.42
C ALA A 233 -0.59 6.75 -4.91
N GLN A 234 0.46 6.61 -5.71
CA GLN A 234 0.36 6.26 -7.12
C GLN A 234 -0.27 4.87 -7.33
N ALA A 235 0.19 3.85 -6.60
CA ALA A 235 -0.37 2.50 -6.70
C ALA A 235 -1.86 2.45 -6.33
N VAL A 236 -2.29 3.25 -5.34
CA VAL A 236 -3.72 3.36 -4.99
C VAL A 236 -4.49 4.06 -6.11
N ASN A 237 -3.96 5.11 -6.74
CA ASN A 237 -4.61 5.78 -7.88
C ASN A 237 -4.78 4.82 -9.07
N GLU A 238 -3.73 4.07 -9.44
CA GLU A 238 -3.79 3.06 -10.50
C GLU A 238 -4.85 1.97 -10.21
N LEU A 239 -4.96 1.55 -8.94
CA LEU A 239 -5.99 0.59 -8.51
C LEU A 239 -7.40 1.18 -8.64
N VAL A 240 -7.60 2.46 -8.31
CA VAL A 240 -8.88 3.15 -8.46
C VAL A 240 -9.27 3.28 -9.92
N ASP A 241 -8.33 3.64 -10.81
CA ASP A 241 -8.59 3.77 -12.24
C ASP A 241 -8.96 2.41 -12.85
N LYS A 242 -8.27 1.34 -12.46
CA LYS A 242 -8.63 -0.02 -12.86
C LYS A 242 -10.02 -0.40 -12.37
N LEU A 243 -10.34 -0.12 -11.10
CA LEU A 243 -11.66 -0.41 -10.52
C LEU A 243 -12.78 0.33 -11.26
N LYS A 244 -12.56 1.60 -11.64
CA LYS A 244 -13.50 2.37 -12.47
C LYS A 244 -13.73 1.71 -13.82
N ALA A 245 -12.65 1.32 -14.50
CA ALA A 245 -12.74 0.64 -15.79
C ALA A 245 -13.54 -0.66 -15.69
N ASP A 246 -13.25 -1.48 -14.67
CA ASP A 246 -13.95 -2.73 -14.41
C ASP A 246 -15.45 -2.52 -14.11
N ILE A 247 -15.79 -1.47 -13.33
CA ILE A 247 -17.20 -1.11 -13.05
C ILE A 247 -17.94 -0.72 -14.34
N VAL A 248 -17.33 0.10 -15.19
CA VAL A 248 -17.93 0.51 -16.48
C VAL A 248 -18.15 -0.70 -17.38
N GLU A 249 -17.20 -1.62 -17.46
CA GLU A 249 -17.31 -2.85 -18.22
C GLU A 249 -18.44 -3.77 -17.67
N LEU A 250 -18.49 -3.95 -16.35
CA LEU A 250 -19.55 -4.72 -15.69
C LEU A 250 -20.95 -4.10 -15.95
N GLN A 251 -21.07 -2.78 -15.88
CA GLN A 251 -22.33 -2.08 -16.17
C GLN A 251 -22.74 -2.29 -17.62
N LYS A 252 -21.80 -2.24 -18.56
CA LYS A 252 -22.05 -2.51 -19.99
C LYS A 252 -22.55 -3.95 -20.19
N LEU A 253 -21.87 -4.95 -19.58
CA LEU A 253 -22.28 -6.35 -19.64
C LEU A 253 -23.67 -6.56 -19.02
N GLN A 254 -23.93 -5.95 -17.86
CA GLN A 254 -25.24 -6.01 -17.20
C GLN A 254 -26.35 -5.41 -18.08
N ARG A 255 -26.08 -4.28 -18.76
CA ARG A 255 -27.01 -3.65 -19.66
C ARG A 255 -27.34 -4.56 -20.86
N VAL A 256 -26.30 -5.10 -21.50
CA VAL A 256 -26.47 -6.05 -22.63
C VAL A 256 -27.30 -7.27 -22.19
N ARG A 257 -27.03 -7.82 -20.99
CA ARG A 257 -27.80 -8.93 -20.44
C ARG A 257 -29.27 -8.56 -20.16
N SER A 258 -29.52 -7.38 -19.62
CA SER A 258 -30.88 -6.90 -19.34
C SER A 258 -31.68 -6.66 -20.63
N GLU A 259 -31.05 -6.07 -21.65
CA GLU A 259 -31.65 -5.88 -22.98
C GLU A 259 -31.95 -7.23 -23.65
N PHE A 260 -31.05 -8.21 -23.54
CA PHE A 260 -31.28 -9.57 -24.03
C PHE A 260 -32.51 -10.21 -23.38
N LEU A 261 -32.62 -10.21 -22.04
CA LEU A 261 -33.77 -10.78 -21.33
C LEU A 261 -35.09 -10.07 -21.67
N GLY A 262 -35.00 -8.74 -21.83
CA GLY A 262 -36.17 -7.96 -22.27
C GLY A 262 -36.65 -8.37 -23.67
N ASN A 263 -35.70 -8.52 -24.62
CA ASN A 263 -36.02 -8.94 -26.00
C ASN A 263 -36.56 -10.38 -26.03
N VAL A 264 -35.95 -11.31 -25.27
CA VAL A 264 -36.45 -12.70 -25.13
C VAL A 264 -37.89 -12.71 -24.65
N SER A 265 -38.17 -11.97 -23.57
CA SER A 265 -39.53 -11.90 -23.01
C SER A 265 -40.56 -11.39 -24.02
N HIS A 266 -40.15 -10.38 -24.80
CA HIS A 266 -41.01 -9.77 -25.82
C HIS A 266 -41.28 -10.73 -27.00
N GLU A 267 -40.19 -11.37 -27.53
CA GLU A 267 -40.31 -12.27 -28.67
C GLU A 267 -41.01 -13.59 -28.33
N LEU A 268 -41.02 -14.05 -27.07
CA LEU A 268 -41.80 -15.16 -26.57
C LEU A 268 -43.27 -14.79 -26.37
N ARG A 269 -43.56 -13.62 -25.84
CA ARG A 269 -44.92 -13.19 -25.49
C ARG A 269 -45.84 -13.12 -26.71
N THR A 270 -45.34 -12.58 -27.81
CA THR A 270 -46.15 -12.39 -29.03
C THR A 270 -46.71 -13.69 -29.60
N PRO A 271 -45.92 -14.74 -29.90
CA PRO A 271 -46.43 -16.00 -30.41
C PRO A 271 -47.36 -16.72 -29.41
N ILE A 272 -47.06 -16.61 -28.08
CA ILE A 272 -47.90 -17.21 -27.04
C ILE A 272 -49.29 -16.60 -27.04
N PHE A 273 -49.40 -15.27 -27.02
CA PHE A 273 -50.71 -14.60 -27.05
C PHE A 273 -51.47 -14.86 -28.36
N THR A 274 -50.76 -14.89 -29.49
CA THR A 274 -51.41 -15.20 -30.78
C THR A 274 -51.93 -16.63 -30.84
N LEU A 275 -51.13 -17.59 -30.35
CA LEU A 275 -51.53 -18.99 -30.22
C LEU A 275 -52.78 -19.13 -29.30
N GLN A 276 -52.74 -18.49 -28.14
CA GLN A 276 -53.86 -18.47 -27.21
C GLN A 276 -55.11 -17.90 -27.85
N GLY A 277 -55.00 -16.76 -28.56
CA GLY A 277 -56.15 -16.16 -29.26
C GLY A 277 -56.76 -17.07 -30.33
N TYR A 278 -55.95 -17.79 -31.11
CA TYR A 278 -56.50 -18.79 -32.07
C TYR A 278 -57.22 -19.95 -31.36
N LEU A 279 -56.65 -20.46 -30.27
CA LEU A 279 -57.28 -21.53 -29.49
C LEU A 279 -58.56 -21.06 -28.81
N GLU A 280 -58.60 -19.86 -28.25
CA GLU A 280 -59.84 -19.26 -27.67
C GLU A 280 -60.91 -19.06 -28.77
N THR A 281 -60.55 -18.61 -29.96
CA THR A 281 -61.46 -18.44 -31.10
C THR A 281 -62.08 -19.80 -31.50
N LEU A 282 -61.23 -20.83 -31.58
CA LEU A 282 -61.73 -22.20 -31.86
C LEU A 282 -62.69 -22.70 -30.78
N LEU A 283 -62.33 -22.51 -29.50
CA LEU A 283 -63.20 -22.91 -28.37
C LEU A 283 -64.53 -22.15 -28.33
N ASN A 284 -64.57 -20.90 -28.77
CA ASN A 284 -65.78 -20.07 -28.83
C ASN A 284 -66.65 -20.33 -30.07
N GLY A 285 -66.51 -21.48 -30.70
CA GLY A 285 -67.41 -21.98 -31.75
C GLY A 285 -66.83 -22.04 -33.15
N ALA A 286 -65.65 -21.44 -33.41
CA ALA A 286 -64.98 -21.51 -34.72
C ALA A 286 -64.51 -22.96 -35.08
N ILE A 287 -64.46 -23.87 -34.15
CA ILE A 287 -64.16 -25.28 -34.35
C ILE A 287 -65.25 -25.99 -35.17
N ASP A 288 -66.44 -25.57 -35.01
CA ASP A 288 -67.65 -26.14 -35.68
C ASP A 288 -67.86 -25.54 -37.11
N ASP A 289 -67.10 -24.50 -37.48
CA ASP A 289 -67.17 -23.89 -38.82
C ASP A 289 -66.10 -24.46 -39.75
N PRO A 290 -66.49 -25.33 -40.69
CA PRO A 290 -65.52 -25.96 -41.62
C PRO A 290 -64.74 -24.95 -42.52
N SER A 291 -65.21 -23.73 -42.67
CA SER A 291 -64.63 -22.72 -43.55
C SER A 291 -63.37 -22.09 -42.91
N VAL A 292 -63.26 -22.09 -41.57
CA VAL A 292 -62.20 -21.38 -40.84
C VAL A 292 -61.41 -22.28 -39.87
N ASN A 293 -62.01 -23.38 -39.35
CA ASN A 293 -61.42 -24.18 -38.33
C ASN A 293 -60.01 -24.69 -38.70
N ARG A 294 -59.86 -25.20 -39.89
CA ARG A 294 -58.54 -25.71 -40.40
C ARG A 294 -57.49 -24.60 -40.45
N SER A 295 -57.88 -23.41 -40.92
CA SER A 295 -56.97 -22.25 -41.01
C SER A 295 -56.50 -21.81 -39.62
N PHE A 296 -57.38 -21.81 -38.63
CA PHE A 296 -56.99 -21.46 -37.25
C PHE A 296 -56.05 -22.51 -36.62
N ILE A 297 -56.30 -23.79 -36.85
CA ILE A 297 -55.43 -24.88 -36.41
C ILE A 297 -54.06 -24.81 -37.07
N GLU A 298 -54.02 -24.58 -38.39
CA GLU A 298 -52.74 -24.43 -39.12
C GLU A 298 -51.95 -23.23 -38.63
N LYS A 299 -52.61 -22.09 -38.38
CA LYS A 299 -51.96 -20.90 -37.80
C LYS A 299 -51.47 -21.14 -36.38
N ALA A 300 -52.27 -21.79 -35.54
CA ALA A 300 -51.85 -22.17 -34.20
C ALA A 300 -50.62 -23.10 -34.20
N SER A 301 -50.65 -24.12 -35.09
CA SER A 301 -49.51 -25.01 -35.26
C SER A 301 -48.22 -24.30 -35.74
N ALA A 302 -48.36 -23.35 -36.69
CA ALA A 302 -47.22 -22.55 -37.16
C ALA A 302 -46.61 -21.68 -36.04
N HIS A 303 -47.46 -21.06 -35.19
CA HIS A 303 -46.96 -20.30 -34.04
C HIS A 303 -46.29 -21.19 -32.98
N ALA A 304 -46.81 -22.39 -32.72
CA ALA A 304 -46.17 -23.37 -31.83
C ALA A 304 -44.80 -23.83 -32.39
N ALA A 305 -44.68 -24.14 -33.71
CA ALA A 305 -43.41 -24.48 -34.35
C ALA A 305 -42.38 -23.29 -34.24
N ARG A 306 -42.84 -22.08 -34.48
CA ARG A 306 -42.00 -20.88 -34.32
C ARG A 306 -41.51 -20.68 -32.88
N LEU A 307 -42.34 -20.92 -31.88
CA LEU A 307 -41.94 -20.86 -30.49
C LEU A 307 -40.87 -21.89 -30.15
N ASN A 308 -41.01 -23.11 -30.67
CA ASN A 308 -40.01 -24.18 -30.49
C ASN A 308 -38.67 -23.81 -31.14
N SER A 309 -38.68 -23.27 -32.37
CA SER A 309 -37.47 -22.76 -33.01
C SER A 309 -36.77 -21.68 -32.16
N LEU A 310 -37.54 -20.68 -31.66
CA LEU A 310 -36.99 -19.62 -30.81
C LEU A 310 -36.35 -20.17 -29.52
N LEU A 311 -36.98 -21.18 -28.88
CA LEU A 311 -36.46 -21.83 -27.69
C LEU A 311 -35.14 -22.55 -27.98
N ASN A 312 -35.03 -23.26 -29.13
CA ASN A 312 -33.79 -23.90 -29.53
C ASN A 312 -32.68 -22.90 -29.81
N ASP A 313 -32.98 -21.80 -30.51
CA ASP A 313 -32.02 -20.71 -30.76
C ASP A 313 -31.51 -20.11 -29.43
N LEU A 314 -32.39 -19.94 -28.43
CA LEU A 314 -32.02 -19.45 -27.11
C LEU A 314 -31.13 -20.42 -26.34
N ILE A 315 -31.42 -21.73 -26.41
CA ILE A 315 -30.58 -22.77 -25.80
C ILE A 315 -29.18 -22.77 -26.43
N ASP A 316 -29.09 -22.69 -27.76
CA ASP A 316 -27.81 -22.64 -28.46
C ASP A 316 -27.02 -21.38 -28.10
N ILE A 317 -27.64 -20.21 -28.04
CA ILE A 317 -27.00 -18.98 -27.56
C ILE A 317 -26.53 -19.11 -26.12
N SER A 318 -27.36 -19.68 -25.22
CA SER A 318 -26.98 -19.89 -23.82
C SER A 318 -25.76 -20.79 -23.69
N ARG A 319 -25.69 -21.88 -24.47
CA ARG A 319 -24.54 -22.81 -24.50
C ARG A 319 -23.28 -22.16 -25.08
N ILE A 320 -23.45 -21.28 -26.06
CA ILE A 320 -22.37 -20.47 -26.62
C ILE A 320 -21.79 -19.52 -25.56
N GLU A 321 -22.66 -18.79 -24.85
CA GLU A 321 -22.26 -17.80 -23.86
C GLU A 321 -21.60 -18.42 -22.63
N SER A 322 -22.09 -19.58 -22.19
CA SER A 322 -21.48 -20.29 -21.04
C SER A 322 -20.16 -20.98 -21.39
N GLY A 323 -19.77 -21.02 -22.68
CA GLY A 323 -18.64 -21.80 -23.16
C GLY A 323 -18.86 -23.32 -23.09
N GLU A 324 -20.11 -23.75 -22.87
CA GLU A 324 -20.46 -25.19 -22.77
C GLU A 324 -20.68 -25.84 -24.15
N MET A 325 -20.68 -25.06 -25.22
CA MET A 325 -20.80 -25.60 -26.58
C MET A 325 -19.56 -26.43 -26.91
N LYS A 326 -19.72 -27.77 -26.85
CA LYS A 326 -18.69 -28.73 -27.25
C LYS A 326 -18.72 -28.85 -28.74
N MET A 327 -17.59 -28.58 -29.39
CA MET A 327 -17.42 -28.79 -30.84
C MET A 327 -16.88 -30.18 -31.14
N SER A 328 -17.44 -30.84 -32.13
CA SER A 328 -17.01 -32.17 -32.59
C SER A 328 -16.32 -32.05 -33.94
N PHE A 329 -15.07 -31.58 -33.93
CA PHE A 329 -14.29 -31.40 -35.16
C PHE A 329 -13.90 -32.69 -35.81
N ARG A 330 -14.22 -32.84 -37.16
CA ARG A 330 -13.86 -33.99 -37.98
C ARG A 330 -13.56 -33.54 -39.42
N TYR A 331 -12.85 -34.33 -40.14
CA TYR A 331 -12.72 -34.16 -41.59
C TYR A 331 -13.96 -34.70 -42.30
N PHE A 332 -14.47 -33.95 -43.25
CA PHE A 332 -15.58 -34.34 -44.10
C PHE A 332 -15.49 -33.68 -45.47
N ARG A 333 -16.08 -34.34 -46.51
CA ARG A 333 -16.12 -33.81 -47.89
C ARG A 333 -17.04 -32.64 -47.98
N VAL A 334 -16.51 -31.50 -48.40
CA VAL A 334 -17.28 -30.23 -48.44
C VAL A 334 -18.38 -30.25 -49.48
N ASN A 335 -18.14 -30.88 -50.66
CA ASN A 335 -19.12 -30.90 -51.72
C ASN A 335 -20.33 -31.77 -51.34
N ASP A 336 -20.13 -33.00 -50.84
CA ASP A 336 -21.21 -33.86 -50.34
C ASP A 336 -22.04 -33.18 -49.25
N PHE A 337 -21.36 -32.44 -48.37
CA PHE A 337 -22.02 -31.68 -47.32
C PHE A 337 -22.89 -30.56 -47.87
N LEU A 338 -22.38 -29.71 -48.79
CA LEU A 338 -23.12 -28.60 -49.37
C LEU A 338 -24.30 -29.10 -50.22
N GLU A 339 -24.13 -30.20 -51.04
CA GLU A 339 -25.22 -30.81 -51.79
C GLU A 339 -26.34 -31.31 -50.87
N SER A 340 -25.95 -32.00 -49.77
CA SER A 340 -26.93 -32.47 -48.78
C SER A 340 -27.77 -31.33 -48.22
N VAL A 341 -27.11 -30.22 -47.79
CA VAL A 341 -27.83 -29.06 -47.19
C VAL A 341 -28.68 -28.36 -48.23
N VAL A 342 -28.17 -28.14 -49.47
CA VAL A 342 -28.94 -27.45 -50.52
C VAL A 342 -30.19 -28.28 -50.89
N ASN A 343 -30.07 -29.62 -50.96
CA ASN A 343 -31.22 -30.50 -51.23
C ASN A 343 -32.33 -30.37 -50.17
N ASP A 344 -31.98 -30.22 -48.89
CA ASP A 344 -32.95 -30.02 -47.80
C ASP A 344 -33.82 -28.74 -48.03
N PHE A 345 -33.30 -27.71 -48.74
CA PHE A 345 -33.99 -26.47 -48.96
C PHE A 345 -34.64 -26.30 -50.34
N GLN A 346 -34.51 -27.27 -51.27
CA GLN A 346 -35.09 -27.18 -52.61
C GLN A 346 -36.59 -26.98 -52.61
N GLN A 347 -37.32 -27.70 -51.77
CA GLN A 347 -38.77 -27.61 -51.62
C GLN A 347 -39.17 -26.22 -51.07
N ALA A 348 -38.47 -25.70 -50.03
CA ALA A 348 -38.73 -24.40 -49.48
C ALA A 348 -38.51 -23.26 -50.47
N ALA A 349 -37.41 -23.33 -51.25
CA ALA A 349 -37.10 -22.39 -52.33
C ALA A 349 -38.17 -22.37 -53.41
N HIS A 350 -38.63 -23.58 -53.84
CA HIS A 350 -39.68 -23.74 -54.84
C HIS A 350 -41.01 -23.09 -54.36
N GLN A 351 -41.42 -23.32 -53.10
CA GLN A 351 -42.61 -22.73 -52.52
C GLN A 351 -42.58 -21.20 -52.49
N GLN A 352 -41.39 -20.60 -52.35
CA GLN A 352 -41.18 -19.14 -52.37
C GLN A 352 -40.86 -18.61 -53.79
N HIS A 353 -40.95 -19.42 -54.83
CA HIS A 353 -40.62 -19.08 -56.22
C HIS A 353 -39.17 -18.58 -56.39
N VAL A 354 -38.22 -19.10 -55.59
CA VAL A 354 -36.80 -18.77 -55.62
C VAL A 354 -36.02 -19.93 -56.27
N THR A 355 -35.08 -19.62 -57.16
CA THR A 355 -34.21 -20.61 -57.76
C THR A 355 -33.00 -20.84 -56.90
N LEU A 356 -32.85 -22.04 -56.29
CA LEU A 356 -31.68 -22.40 -55.48
C LEU A 356 -30.68 -23.20 -56.30
N LYS A 357 -29.45 -22.67 -56.45
CA LYS A 357 -28.37 -23.26 -57.26
C LYS A 357 -27.17 -23.61 -56.38
N ILE A 358 -26.39 -24.58 -56.81
CA ILE A 358 -25.09 -24.92 -56.22
C ILE A 358 -23.99 -24.80 -57.29
N SER A 359 -22.89 -24.14 -56.92
CA SER A 359 -21.73 -23.92 -57.82
C SER A 359 -20.48 -24.39 -57.11
N LEU A 360 -20.09 -25.63 -57.32
CA LEU A 360 -18.93 -26.23 -56.66
C LEU A 360 -17.68 -25.88 -57.49
N GLY A 361 -16.85 -24.99 -57.01
CA GLY A 361 -15.61 -24.55 -57.66
C GLY A 361 -14.37 -25.32 -57.28
N THR A 362 -14.54 -26.52 -56.71
CA THR A 362 -13.46 -27.38 -56.27
C THR A 362 -13.44 -28.65 -57.16
N ASP A 363 -12.41 -28.76 -57.97
CA ASP A 363 -12.17 -30.02 -58.72
C ASP A 363 -11.77 -31.12 -57.73
N GLY A 364 -12.71 -32.06 -57.48
CA GLY A 364 -12.46 -33.24 -56.67
C GLY A 364 -12.89 -33.18 -55.21
N ASP A 365 -12.58 -34.25 -54.49
CA ASP A 365 -12.92 -34.49 -53.08
C ASP A 365 -12.05 -33.65 -52.13
N VAL A 366 -12.44 -32.42 -51.82
CA VAL A 366 -11.76 -31.60 -50.82
C VAL A 366 -12.40 -31.86 -49.47
N GLU A 367 -11.59 -32.32 -48.52
CA GLU A 367 -12.01 -32.44 -47.13
C GLU A 367 -11.71 -31.17 -46.38
N VAL A 368 -12.63 -30.78 -45.48
CA VAL A 368 -12.49 -29.65 -44.58
C VAL A 368 -12.60 -30.14 -43.12
N PHE A 369 -11.87 -29.46 -42.25
CA PHE A 369 -11.89 -29.75 -40.81
C PHE A 369 -12.89 -28.85 -40.12
N GLY A 370 -13.92 -29.45 -39.50
CA GLY A 370 -14.98 -28.68 -38.82
C GLY A 370 -15.99 -29.60 -38.12
N ASP A 371 -16.91 -28.99 -37.38
CA ASP A 371 -18.09 -29.67 -36.83
C ASP A 371 -19.20 -29.64 -37.88
N LYS A 372 -19.44 -30.77 -38.49
CA LYS A 372 -20.40 -30.95 -39.61
C LYS A 372 -21.81 -30.52 -39.21
N GLU A 373 -22.25 -30.87 -37.99
CA GLU A 373 -23.62 -30.54 -37.51
C GLU A 373 -23.77 -29.07 -37.27
N ARG A 374 -22.80 -28.43 -36.63
CA ARG A 374 -22.83 -26.96 -36.40
C ARG A 374 -22.68 -26.14 -37.68
N LEU A 375 -21.87 -26.65 -38.63
CA LEU A 375 -21.78 -26.00 -39.94
C LEU A 375 -23.07 -26.20 -40.75
N ARG A 376 -23.81 -27.33 -40.58
CA ARG A 376 -25.16 -27.47 -41.15
C ARG A 376 -26.11 -26.40 -40.63
N GLU A 377 -26.06 -26.07 -39.31
CA GLU A 377 -26.82 -25.00 -38.70
C GLU A 377 -26.48 -23.64 -39.31
N VAL A 378 -25.16 -23.36 -39.51
CA VAL A 378 -24.69 -22.12 -40.20
C VAL A 378 -25.29 -22.04 -41.61
N MET A 379 -25.15 -23.09 -42.39
CA MET A 379 -25.65 -23.11 -43.77
C MET A 379 -27.17 -22.99 -43.83
N SER A 380 -27.89 -23.68 -42.93
CA SER A 380 -29.35 -23.58 -42.82
C SER A 380 -29.81 -22.17 -42.54
N ASN A 381 -29.18 -21.48 -41.59
CA ASN A 381 -29.50 -20.10 -41.26
C ASN A 381 -29.23 -19.14 -42.43
N LEU A 382 -28.12 -19.32 -43.14
CA LEU A 382 -27.78 -18.47 -44.28
C LEU A 382 -28.69 -18.71 -45.46
N ILE A 383 -29.00 -19.98 -45.83
CA ILE A 383 -29.87 -20.34 -46.96
C ILE A 383 -31.31 -19.96 -46.66
N ASP A 384 -31.82 -20.19 -45.45
CA ASP A 384 -33.16 -19.80 -45.05
C ASP A 384 -33.35 -18.28 -45.15
N ASN A 385 -32.35 -17.48 -44.66
CA ASN A 385 -32.36 -16.04 -44.84
C ASN A 385 -32.33 -15.62 -46.27
N ALA A 386 -31.48 -16.24 -47.11
CA ALA A 386 -31.38 -15.93 -48.54
C ALA A 386 -32.67 -16.24 -49.31
N ILE A 387 -33.43 -17.26 -48.92
CA ILE A 387 -34.74 -17.56 -49.48
C ILE A 387 -35.80 -16.56 -48.98
N LYS A 388 -35.90 -16.35 -47.67
CA LYS A 388 -36.92 -15.51 -47.01
C LYS A 388 -36.86 -14.01 -47.41
N TYR A 389 -35.63 -13.48 -47.60
CA TYR A 389 -35.43 -12.09 -47.94
C TYR A 389 -35.18 -11.87 -49.43
N ASN A 390 -35.46 -12.89 -50.26
CA ASN A 390 -35.35 -12.76 -51.69
C ASN A 390 -36.53 -11.97 -52.32
N ARG A 391 -36.39 -11.69 -53.54
CA ARG A 391 -37.50 -11.20 -54.43
C ARG A 391 -38.16 -12.36 -55.15
N GLU A 392 -39.36 -12.14 -55.58
CA GLU A 392 -40.10 -13.10 -56.43
C GLU A 392 -39.25 -13.42 -57.68
N ARG A 393 -39.14 -14.69 -58.01
CA ARG A 393 -38.25 -15.22 -59.08
C ARG A 393 -36.78 -14.88 -58.92
N GLY A 394 -36.32 -14.62 -57.71
CA GLY A 394 -34.91 -14.40 -57.39
C GLY A 394 -34.10 -15.69 -57.38
N GLU A 395 -32.81 -15.53 -57.16
CA GLU A 395 -31.83 -16.63 -57.15
C GLU A 395 -31.05 -16.66 -55.83
N VAL A 396 -30.77 -17.84 -55.34
CA VAL A 396 -29.81 -18.11 -54.24
C VAL A 396 -28.74 -19.08 -54.79
N ASN A 397 -27.48 -18.71 -54.64
CA ASN A 397 -26.36 -19.52 -55.07
C ASN A 397 -25.43 -19.89 -53.91
N VAL A 398 -25.29 -21.18 -53.65
CA VAL A 398 -24.32 -21.70 -52.69
C VAL A 398 -23.09 -22.15 -53.45
N SER A 399 -21.92 -21.59 -53.10
CA SER A 399 -20.69 -21.88 -53.82
C SER A 399 -19.52 -22.20 -52.90
N SER A 400 -18.60 -23.04 -53.37
CA SER A 400 -17.33 -23.28 -52.69
C SER A 400 -16.16 -22.94 -53.60
N LYS A 401 -15.10 -22.35 -53.03
CA LYS A 401 -13.87 -22.02 -53.75
C LYS A 401 -12.65 -22.43 -52.96
N ARG A 402 -11.76 -23.21 -53.57
CA ARG A 402 -10.50 -23.60 -52.96
C ARG A 402 -9.54 -22.41 -52.94
N LEU A 403 -8.92 -22.22 -51.78
CA LEU A 403 -7.84 -21.29 -51.50
C LEU A 403 -6.68 -22.13 -50.95
N ASP A 404 -5.46 -21.61 -50.92
CA ASP A 404 -4.27 -22.32 -50.41
C ASP A 404 -4.51 -22.98 -49.05
N GLY A 405 -4.70 -24.30 -49.01
CA GLY A 405 -4.97 -25.10 -47.79
C GLY A 405 -6.29 -24.75 -47.07
N LYS A 406 -7.25 -24.12 -47.75
CA LYS A 406 -8.53 -23.65 -47.18
C LYS A 406 -9.63 -23.73 -48.24
N VAL A 407 -10.87 -23.77 -47.78
CA VAL A 407 -12.05 -23.66 -48.62
C VAL A 407 -12.90 -22.48 -48.17
N ARG A 408 -13.22 -21.58 -49.08
CA ARG A 408 -14.20 -20.53 -48.86
C ARG A 408 -15.57 -21.00 -49.30
N ILE A 409 -16.55 -20.90 -48.40
CA ILE A 409 -17.95 -21.19 -48.67
C ILE A 409 -18.69 -19.86 -48.75
N ILE A 410 -19.56 -19.69 -49.73
CA ILE A 410 -20.29 -18.46 -49.99
C ILE A 410 -21.77 -18.80 -50.26
N VAL A 411 -22.68 -18.08 -49.61
CA VAL A 411 -24.10 -18.07 -49.88
C VAL A 411 -24.47 -16.70 -50.38
N SER A 412 -24.94 -16.59 -51.61
CA SER A 412 -25.31 -15.30 -52.26
C SER A 412 -26.77 -15.32 -52.66
N ASP A 413 -27.48 -14.23 -52.50
CA ASP A 413 -28.86 -14.04 -52.95
C ASP A 413 -29.00 -12.79 -53.84
N SER A 414 -30.06 -12.77 -54.60
CA SER A 414 -30.44 -11.63 -55.42
C SER A 414 -31.59 -10.79 -54.81
N GLY A 415 -31.73 -10.85 -53.48
CA GLY A 415 -32.83 -10.30 -52.73
C GLY A 415 -32.81 -8.77 -52.53
N VAL A 416 -33.44 -8.33 -51.46
CA VAL A 416 -33.61 -6.91 -51.16
C VAL A 416 -32.32 -6.20 -50.74
N GLY A 417 -31.30 -6.96 -50.31
CA GLY A 417 -30.05 -6.41 -49.84
C GLY A 417 -30.17 -5.69 -48.48
N ILE A 418 -29.02 -5.29 -47.95
CA ILE A 418 -28.87 -4.66 -46.62
C ILE A 418 -28.13 -3.34 -46.79
N GLY A 419 -28.63 -2.28 -46.18
CA GLY A 419 -27.95 -0.98 -46.18
C GLY A 419 -26.69 -0.97 -45.33
N ASP A 420 -25.71 -0.15 -45.72
CA ASP A 420 -24.40 -0.10 -45.07
C ASP A 420 -24.47 0.21 -43.57
N GLU A 421 -25.44 1.02 -43.15
CA GLU A 421 -25.70 1.40 -41.75
C GLU A 421 -26.11 0.19 -40.87
N HIS A 422 -26.56 -0.88 -41.47
CA HIS A 422 -27.00 -2.09 -40.78
C HIS A 422 -25.95 -3.19 -40.75
N LEU A 423 -24.97 -3.21 -41.68
CA LEU A 423 -24.00 -4.31 -41.84
C LEU A 423 -23.20 -4.62 -40.58
N SER A 424 -22.85 -3.61 -39.82
CA SER A 424 -22.13 -3.81 -38.56
C SER A 424 -22.97 -4.45 -37.47
N ARG A 425 -24.30 -4.36 -37.59
CA ARG A 425 -25.25 -4.73 -36.54
C ARG A 425 -26.05 -6.01 -36.81
N ILE A 426 -26.04 -6.54 -38.04
CA ILE A 426 -26.83 -7.71 -38.42
C ILE A 426 -26.48 -8.98 -37.63
N PHE A 427 -25.31 -9.02 -36.99
CA PHE A 427 -24.86 -10.10 -36.10
C PHE A 427 -25.20 -9.87 -34.62
N GLU A 428 -25.82 -8.71 -34.29
CA GLU A 428 -26.35 -8.46 -32.95
C GLU A 428 -27.61 -9.32 -32.71
N ARG A 429 -27.79 -9.82 -31.50
CA ARG A 429 -28.95 -10.63 -31.13
C ARG A 429 -30.23 -9.84 -31.22
N PHE A 430 -31.28 -10.45 -31.78
CA PHE A 430 -32.60 -9.83 -32.02
C PHE A 430 -32.56 -8.60 -32.96
N TYR A 431 -31.44 -8.35 -33.61
CA TYR A 431 -31.34 -7.24 -34.54
C TYR A 431 -32.07 -7.55 -35.84
N ARG A 432 -32.84 -6.60 -36.37
CA ARG A 432 -33.65 -6.72 -37.57
C ARG A 432 -33.67 -5.37 -38.29
N VAL A 433 -33.41 -5.36 -39.56
CA VAL A 433 -33.41 -4.13 -40.40
C VAL A 433 -34.80 -3.50 -40.45
N ASN A 434 -35.87 -4.31 -40.65
CA ASN A 434 -37.27 -3.89 -40.68
C ASN A 434 -38.11 -4.74 -39.73
N LYS A 435 -38.55 -4.18 -38.58
CA LYS A 435 -39.31 -4.91 -37.57
C LYS A 435 -40.69 -5.40 -38.04
N ASP A 436 -41.38 -4.61 -38.87
CA ASP A 436 -42.76 -4.93 -39.30
C ASP A 436 -42.79 -6.03 -40.36
N ARG A 437 -42.06 -5.87 -41.46
CA ARG A 437 -41.94 -6.87 -42.53
C ARG A 437 -41.37 -8.19 -42.06
N SER A 438 -40.46 -8.13 -41.07
CA SER A 438 -39.83 -9.35 -40.54
C SER A 438 -40.74 -10.14 -39.60
N ARG A 439 -41.85 -9.55 -39.06
CA ARG A 439 -42.86 -10.29 -38.28
C ARG A 439 -43.69 -11.18 -39.20
N GLU A 440 -44.00 -10.73 -40.40
CA GLU A 440 -44.71 -11.51 -41.41
C GLU A 440 -43.86 -12.66 -41.95
N VAL A 441 -42.58 -12.44 -42.14
CA VAL A 441 -41.59 -13.40 -42.70
C VAL A 441 -41.06 -14.41 -41.64
N GLY A 442 -41.24 -14.14 -40.35
CA GLY A 442 -41.07 -15.15 -39.29
C GLY A 442 -39.65 -15.35 -38.73
N GLY A 443 -38.73 -14.39 -38.88
CA GLY A 443 -37.37 -14.52 -38.32
C GLY A 443 -37.29 -14.25 -36.83
N THR A 444 -36.39 -14.89 -36.07
CA THR A 444 -36.09 -14.69 -34.64
C THR A 444 -35.12 -13.55 -34.38
N GLY A 445 -34.29 -13.18 -35.38
CA GLY A 445 -33.16 -12.25 -35.22
C GLY A 445 -31.97 -12.85 -34.46
N LEU A 446 -31.97 -14.17 -34.22
CA LEU A 446 -30.88 -14.89 -33.56
C LEU A 446 -29.98 -15.65 -34.52
N GLY A 447 -30.51 -16.08 -35.70
CA GLY A 447 -29.81 -16.94 -36.64
C GLY A 447 -28.44 -16.41 -37.09
N LEU A 448 -28.31 -15.11 -37.44
CA LEU A 448 -27.00 -14.54 -37.82
C LEU A 448 -26.02 -14.41 -36.66
N ALA A 449 -26.51 -14.21 -35.45
CA ALA A 449 -25.66 -14.24 -34.24
C ALA A 449 -25.12 -15.65 -33.99
N ILE A 450 -25.95 -16.70 -34.18
CA ILE A 450 -25.53 -18.11 -34.10
C ILE A 450 -24.49 -18.38 -35.17
N VAL A 451 -24.74 -18.00 -36.43
CA VAL A 451 -23.78 -18.14 -37.54
C VAL A 451 -22.41 -17.57 -37.18
N LYS A 452 -22.39 -16.33 -36.73
CA LYS A 452 -21.14 -15.69 -36.32
C LYS A 452 -20.40 -16.49 -35.25
N HIS A 453 -21.07 -16.90 -34.18
CA HIS A 453 -20.45 -17.65 -33.09
C HIS A 453 -19.89 -19.00 -33.53
N ILE A 454 -20.64 -19.74 -34.33
CA ILE A 454 -20.17 -21.06 -34.84
C ILE A 454 -18.95 -20.87 -35.73
N VAL A 455 -18.98 -19.87 -36.62
CA VAL A 455 -17.85 -19.61 -37.54
C VAL A 455 -16.62 -19.11 -36.77
N ASP A 456 -16.81 -18.23 -35.78
CA ASP A 456 -15.73 -17.78 -34.90
C ASP A 456 -15.10 -18.97 -34.13
N ALA A 457 -15.91 -19.94 -33.66
CA ALA A 457 -15.44 -21.14 -33.00
C ALA A 457 -14.66 -22.09 -33.95
N HIS A 458 -14.87 -22.00 -35.26
CA HIS A 458 -14.05 -22.66 -36.27
C HIS A 458 -12.76 -21.89 -36.62
N GLY A 459 -12.46 -20.79 -35.91
CA GLY A 459 -11.28 -19.95 -36.15
C GLY A 459 -11.37 -19.13 -37.45
N SER A 460 -12.59 -18.87 -37.93
CA SER A 460 -12.89 -18.11 -39.14
C SER A 460 -13.70 -16.85 -38.78
N LYS A 461 -13.95 -16.03 -39.80
CA LYS A 461 -14.85 -14.86 -39.67
C LYS A 461 -15.86 -14.89 -40.79
N VAL A 462 -17.08 -14.46 -40.48
CA VAL A 462 -18.10 -14.24 -41.51
C VAL A 462 -17.85 -12.88 -42.17
N ASP A 463 -17.65 -12.92 -43.48
CA ASP A 463 -17.65 -11.71 -44.29
C ASP A 463 -19.02 -11.52 -44.96
N VAL A 464 -19.44 -10.26 -45.10
CA VAL A 464 -20.71 -9.91 -45.73
C VAL A 464 -20.48 -8.78 -46.75
N GLN A 465 -21.07 -8.97 -47.91
CA GLN A 465 -21.16 -7.92 -48.95
C GLN A 465 -22.63 -7.80 -49.37
N SER A 466 -23.17 -6.61 -49.29
CA SER A 466 -24.56 -6.37 -49.61
C SER A 466 -24.76 -4.93 -50.12
N ALA A 467 -25.75 -4.78 -50.97
CA ALA A 467 -26.22 -3.45 -51.36
C ALA A 467 -27.74 -3.51 -51.58
N VAL A 468 -28.44 -2.48 -51.19
CA VAL A 468 -29.91 -2.39 -51.32
C VAL A 468 -30.33 -2.61 -52.80
N GLY A 469 -31.23 -3.56 -53.02
CA GLY A 469 -31.73 -3.95 -54.33
C GLY A 469 -30.82 -4.85 -55.15
N LYS A 470 -29.61 -5.19 -54.69
CA LYS A 470 -28.64 -6.06 -55.38
C LYS A 470 -28.46 -7.42 -54.74
N GLY A 471 -29.01 -7.65 -53.56
CA GLY A 471 -28.89 -8.87 -52.80
C GLY A 471 -27.73 -8.84 -51.78
N THR A 472 -27.49 -10.00 -51.18
CA THR A 472 -26.46 -10.16 -50.11
C THR A 472 -25.61 -11.39 -50.39
N SER A 473 -24.33 -11.34 -50.00
CA SER A 473 -23.39 -12.44 -50.06
C SER A 473 -22.71 -12.62 -48.70
N PHE A 474 -22.89 -13.76 -48.07
CA PHE A 474 -22.19 -14.16 -46.84
C PHE A 474 -21.10 -15.20 -47.17
N GLY A 475 -19.90 -15.02 -46.67
CA GLY A 475 -18.79 -15.92 -46.87
C GLY A 475 -18.06 -16.25 -45.57
N PHE A 476 -17.48 -17.46 -45.47
CA PHE A 476 -16.56 -17.86 -44.42
C PHE A 476 -15.56 -18.90 -44.94
N ILE A 477 -14.50 -19.14 -44.18
CA ILE A 477 -13.37 -19.99 -44.62
C ILE A 477 -13.18 -21.14 -43.66
N LEU A 478 -13.03 -22.34 -44.16
CA LEU A 478 -12.67 -23.55 -43.40
C LEU A 478 -11.26 -24.01 -43.80
N LYS A 479 -10.57 -24.65 -42.88
CA LYS A 479 -9.28 -25.30 -43.13
C LYS A 479 -9.53 -26.64 -43.88
N SER A 480 -8.75 -26.90 -44.92
CA SER A 480 -8.76 -28.20 -45.64
C SER A 480 -7.60 -29.05 -45.21
#